data_1f0b58ada235cbddba5e1fe73716f91e
#
_entry.id   1f0b58ada235cbddba5e1fe73716f91e
#
_cell.length_a   1.000
_cell.length_b   1.000
_cell.length_c   1.000
_cell.angle_alpha   90.00
_cell.angle_beta   90.00
_cell.angle_gamma   90.00
#
_symmetry.space_group_name_H-M   'P 1'
#
loop_
_entity.id
_entity.type
_entity.pdbx_description
1 polymer ?
#
loop_
_entity_poly.entity_id
_entity_poly.type
_entity_poly.pdbx_seq_one_letter_code
_entity_poly.pdbx_strand_id
1 'polypeptide(L)'
;MYRRKFLKNVRVFGALGTLNSLPVSCLTGQPRKIRITNTAWDVEKEPLIQSFGFKGGYLTELWQSVARVTGSSGERVIGLGTQSVLWSDSGVFANNSETDGNSMMFSVTKKALEMITGQEFNNPISLLESIIDEVYEYGKKITGKPDLRKTFALNALVPVDNALWLLYARENGITNFDKMIPKEYRSIFSEQHERIAAIPLISYDTTPSQLKETVNDGYFFMKIKIGQPGTQEEMLEKDKVRLTEIHDAIGHYKTPYTKNGKLSYYFDANGRYKTKDLFFRFLDHAKKIGAFEQIAIIEEPFPEEMEIDVTDIPVRLASDESAHTDVDTIKRIQMGYRAVALKPIAKTLSMTMKIAKVATDQNIPCFCADLTVNPILVEWNKNVAARLKSFPGLGNLGLLESNGHQNYQNWSKMLGYLPTHRKPWVEVNNGLYATGDEFFSNGGGIYEESEHYKNLFV
;
A
#
# COMPACT_ATOMS: atom_id res chain seq x y z
N MET A 1 5.58 -21.18 -62.97
CA MET A 1 5.82 -22.38 -63.82
C MET A 1 6.29 -23.50 -62.94
N TYR A 2 5.52 -24.62 -62.89
CA TYR A 2 5.74 -25.96 -62.30
C TYR A 2 6.02 -26.07 -60.79
N ARG A 3 5.12 -26.57 -59.94
CA ARG A 3 4.30 -27.79 -59.74
C ARG A 3 5.08 -29.11 -59.53
N ARG A 4 4.76 -29.75 -58.38
CA ARG A 4 4.53 -31.17 -58.11
C ARG A 4 5.63 -31.94 -57.37
N LYS A 5 5.20 -32.37 -56.13
CA LYS A 5 4.92 -33.75 -55.69
C LYS A 5 6.11 -34.68 -55.51
N PHE A 6 6.25 -35.28 -54.29
CA PHE A 6 6.17 -36.72 -54.12
C PHE A 6 5.87 -37.09 -52.65
N LEU A 7 4.82 -37.87 -52.51
CA LEU A 7 4.43 -38.67 -51.36
C LEU A 7 5.02 -40.11 -51.53
N LYS A 8 5.36 -40.80 -50.45
CA LYS A 8 5.09 -42.23 -50.10
C LYS A 8 6.19 -42.75 -49.21
N ASN A 9 5.97 -43.39 -48.17
CA ASN A 9 5.35 -44.57 -47.57
C ASN A 9 6.06 -44.85 -46.23
N VAL A 10 5.39 -44.82 -45.09
CA VAL A 10 4.73 -45.89 -44.32
C VAL A 10 5.59 -47.11 -44.01
N ARG A 11 5.88 -47.34 -42.73
CA ARG A 11 5.46 -48.56 -42.04
C ARG A 11 5.57 -48.45 -40.51
N VAL A 12 4.51 -48.88 -39.88
CA VAL A 12 4.17 -49.00 -38.48
C VAL A 12 5.02 -50.06 -37.81
N PHE A 13 5.50 -49.82 -36.59
CA PHE A 13 5.62 -50.84 -35.55
C PHE A 13 5.19 -50.27 -34.21
N GLY A 14 4.17 -50.87 -33.62
CA GLY A 14 3.60 -50.49 -32.35
C GLY A 14 4.49 -50.96 -31.19
N ALA A 15 4.54 -50.10 -30.17
CA ALA A 15 4.80 -50.52 -28.81
C ALA A 15 3.83 -49.80 -27.92
N LEU A 16 2.94 -50.54 -27.30
CA LEU A 16 2.03 -50.06 -26.23
C LEU A 16 2.88 -49.62 -25.04
N GLY A 17 3.00 -48.34 -24.84
CA GLY A 17 3.46 -47.74 -23.60
C GLY A 17 2.27 -46.92 -23.05
N THR A 18 1.77 -47.35 -21.91
CA THR A 18 0.75 -46.63 -21.13
C THR A 18 1.25 -45.25 -20.77
N LEU A 19 0.94 -44.24 -21.57
CA LEU A 19 1.06 -42.85 -21.20
C LEU A 19 -0.13 -42.53 -20.28
N ASN A 20 0.16 -42.40 -18.98
CA ASN A 20 -0.71 -41.69 -18.05
C ASN A 20 -0.97 -40.29 -18.63
N SER A 21 -2.16 -40.11 -19.17
CA SER A 21 -2.67 -38.84 -19.62
C SER A 21 -2.82 -37.93 -18.39
N LEU A 22 -1.83 -37.07 -18.15
CA LEU A 22 -2.05 -35.87 -17.36
C LEU A 22 -3.18 -35.09 -18.07
N PRO A 23 -4.20 -34.64 -17.36
CA PRO A 23 -5.24 -33.84 -17.97
C PRO A 23 -4.62 -32.51 -18.41
N VAL A 24 -4.43 -32.33 -19.71
CA VAL A 24 -4.21 -31.01 -20.33
C VAL A 24 -5.52 -30.24 -20.23
N SER A 25 -5.77 -29.67 -19.07
CA SER A 25 -6.85 -28.72 -18.82
C SER A 25 -6.30 -27.29 -18.89
N CYS A 26 -5.72 -26.95 -20.02
CA CYS A 26 -5.30 -25.57 -20.30
C CYS A 26 -5.99 -25.12 -21.58
N LEU A 27 -7.28 -24.74 -21.53
CA LEU A 27 -7.91 -23.92 -22.60
C LEU A 27 -9.42 -23.70 -22.36
N THR A 28 -9.81 -23.18 -21.20
CA THR A 28 -11.04 -22.32 -21.09
C THR A 28 -11.06 -21.69 -19.70
N GLY A 29 -10.67 -20.51 -19.63
CA GLY A 29 -10.27 -19.62 -18.58
C GLY A 29 -11.31 -19.17 -17.56
N GLN A 30 -11.92 -20.05 -16.81
CA GLN A 30 -12.52 -19.67 -15.52
C GLN A 30 -11.54 -20.08 -14.40
N PRO A 31 -11.21 -19.18 -13.45
CA PRO A 31 -10.39 -19.55 -12.29
C PRO A 31 -11.02 -20.73 -11.54
N ARG A 32 -10.16 -21.63 -11.03
CA ARG A 32 -10.64 -22.78 -10.25
C ARG A 32 -11.38 -22.30 -9.01
N LYS A 33 -12.44 -23.01 -8.62
CA LYS A 33 -13.00 -22.88 -7.28
C LYS A 33 -12.01 -23.46 -6.27
N ILE A 34 -11.64 -22.66 -5.30
CA ILE A 34 -10.69 -23.00 -4.25
C ILE A 34 -11.47 -23.07 -2.94
N ARG A 35 -11.42 -24.20 -2.25
CA ARG A 35 -12.04 -24.36 -0.95
C ARG A 35 -10.99 -24.21 0.13
N ILE A 36 -11.26 -23.35 1.12
CA ILE A 36 -10.43 -23.16 2.30
C ILE A 36 -10.78 -24.24 3.32
N THR A 37 -9.80 -25.03 3.73
CA THR A 37 -10.01 -26.16 4.66
C THR A 37 -9.55 -25.87 6.06
N ASN A 38 -8.56 -25.00 6.23
CA ASN A 38 -8.01 -24.66 7.53
C ASN A 38 -7.40 -23.25 7.52
N THR A 39 -7.47 -22.59 8.65
CA THR A 39 -6.81 -21.31 8.90
C THR A 39 -6.08 -21.35 10.24
N ALA A 40 -4.99 -20.59 10.33
CA ALA A 40 -4.25 -20.37 11.57
C ALA A 40 -3.72 -18.94 11.60
N TRP A 41 -3.32 -18.47 12.74
CA TRP A 41 -2.86 -17.09 12.93
C TRP A 41 -1.75 -17.02 13.97
N ASP A 42 -0.92 -16.01 13.85
CA ASP A 42 0.08 -15.62 14.84
C ASP A 42 0.30 -14.11 14.78
N VAL A 43 1.09 -13.57 15.70
CA VAL A 43 1.44 -12.15 15.75
C VAL A 43 2.82 -11.96 16.35
N GLU A 44 3.63 -11.10 15.72
CA GLU A 44 4.89 -10.63 16.27
C GLU A 44 4.79 -9.13 16.56
N LYS A 45 5.61 -8.65 17.51
CA LYS A 45 5.69 -7.23 17.88
C LYS A 45 7.05 -6.69 17.52
N GLU A 46 7.07 -5.60 16.78
CA GLU A 46 8.31 -4.98 16.36
C GLU A 46 8.41 -3.56 16.95
N PRO A 47 9.42 -3.31 17.81
CA PRO A 47 9.60 -2.02 18.43
C PRO A 47 10.06 -0.96 17.44
N LEU A 48 9.64 0.28 17.67
CA LEU A 48 10.11 1.44 16.94
C LEU A 48 11.39 2.01 17.58
N ILE A 49 12.24 2.66 16.77
CA ILE A 49 13.48 3.32 17.21
C ILE A 49 13.17 4.38 18.27
N GLN A 50 12.09 5.12 18.05
CA GLN A 50 11.54 6.11 18.96
C GLN A 50 10.02 6.15 18.81
N SER A 51 9.33 6.70 19.81
CA SER A 51 7.88 6.87 19.74
C SER A 51 7.51 7.70 18.51
N PHE A 52 6.71 7.13 17.63
CA PHE A 52 6.27 7.78 16.39
C PHE A 52 4.92 8.46 16.61
N GLY A 53 4.93 9.80 16.53
CA GLY A 53 3.74 10.62 16.78
C GLY A 53 3.01 11.06 15.52
N PHE A 54 1.70 10.84 15.46
CA PHE A 54 0.79 11.47 14.50
C PHE A 54 -0.63 11.46 15.02
N LYS A 55 -1.50 12.31 14.48
CA LYS A 55 -2.91 12.43 14.91
C LYS A 55 -3.12 12.62 16.42
N GLY A 56 -2.08 13.08 17.14
CA GLY A 56 -2.14 13.31 18.57
C GLY A 56 -1.88 12.08 19.45
N GLY A 57 -1.51 10.94 18.88
CA GLY A 57 -1.06 9.74 19.58
C GLY A 57 0.39 9.40 19.28
N TYR A 58 0.95 8.44 20.05
CA TYR A 58 2.32 7.95 19.89
C TYR A 58 2.32 6.44 19.84
N LEU A 59 2.93 5.87 18.80
CA LEU A 59 3.18 4.44 18.64
C LEU A 59 4.57 4.10 19.19
N THR A 60 4.69 3.00 19.92
CA THR A 60 5.97 2.49 20.43
C THR A 60 6.38 1.17 19.77
N GLU A 61 5.41 0.41 19.28
CA GLU A 61 5.58 -0.85 18.57
C GLU A 61 4.53 -1.00 17.48
N LEU A 62 4.80 -1.84 16.49
CA LEU A 62 3.81 -2.25 15.49
C LEU A 62 3.67 -3.78 15.48
N TRP A 63 2.43 -4.24 15.50
CA TRP A 63 2.13 -5.65 15.45
C TRP A 63 2.10 -6.16 14.01
N GLN A 64 2.88 -7.21 13.76
CA GLN A 64 2.92 -7.93 12.49
C GLN A 64 1.95 -9.11 12.59
N SER A 65 0.77 -8.96 12.04
CA SER A 65 -0.25 -10.01 12.03
C SER A 65 0.02 -11.00 10.91
N VAL A 66 -0.08 -12.29 11.23
CA VAL A 66 0.25 -13.40 10.33
C VAL A 66 -0.97 -14.31 10.18
N ALA A 67 -1.40 -14.55 8.96
CA ALA A 67 -2.51 -15.44 8.62
C ALA A 67 -2.01 -16.59 7.76
N ARG A 68 -2.20 -17.84 8.22
CA ARG A 68 -1.97 -19.03 7.39
C ARG A 68 -3.32 -19.58 6.89
N VAL A 69 -3.42 -19.78 5.59
CA VAL A 69 -4.60 -20.34 4.93
C VAL A 69 -4.22 -21.61 4.18
N THR A 70 -5.04 -22.66 4.30
CA THR A 70 -4.84 -23.96 3.64
C THR A 70 -5.98 -24.24 2.68
N GLY A 71 -5.66 -24.52 1.43
CA GLY A 71 -6.61 -24.95 0.40
C GLY A 71 -6.91 -26.46 0.46
N SER A 72 -7.98 -26.89 -0.22
CA SER A 72 -8.35 -28.32 -0.32
C SER A 72 -7.36 -29.17 -1.11
N SER A 73 -6.49 -28.57 -1.89
CA SER A 73 -5.36 -29.25 -2.55
C SER A 73 -4.25 -29.65 -1.57
N GLY A 74 -4.24 -29.08 -0.36
CA GLY A 74 -3.17 -29.18 0.63
C GLY A 74 -2.17 -28.02 0.58
N GLU A 75 -2.30 -27.11 -0.40
CA GLU A 75 -1.47 -25.91 -0.50
C GLU A 75 -1.68 -25.03 0.74
N ARG A 76 -0.57 -24.51 1.28
CA ARG A 76 -0.53 -23.62 2.44
C ARG A 76 0.16 -22.34 2.05
N VAL A 77 -0.38 -21.22 2.50
CA VAL A 77 0.18 -19.89 2.23
C VAL A 77 0.10 -19.02 3.48
N ILE A 78 0.99 -18.03 3.55
CA ILE A 78 1.07 -17.09 4.67
C ILE A 78 0.89 -15.68 4.13
N GLY A 79 -0.15 -15.00 4.62
CA GLY A 79 -0.36 -13.58 4.40
C GLY A 79 0.09 -12.78 5.62
N LEU A 80 0.65 -11.60 5.37
CA LEU A 80 1.15 -10.70 6.39
C LEU A 80 0.38 -9.40 6.40
N GLY A 81 0.28 -8.78 7.56
CA GLY A 81 -0.26 -7.44 7.77
C GLY A 81 0.50 -6.72 8.87
N THR A 82 0.60 -5.40 8.78
CA THR A 82 1.05 -4.55 9.88
C THR A 82 -0.16 -3.82 10.44
N GLN A 83 -0.41 -3.97 11.74
CA GLN A 83 -1.51 -3.29 12.42
C GLN A 83 -1.09 -1.88 12.82
N SER A 84 -1.92 -0.89 12.48
CA SER A 84 -1.78 0.49 12.93
C SER A 84 -3.13 1.04 13.39
N VAL A 85 -3.44 0.83 14.67
CA VAL A 85 -4.70 1.27 15.27
C VAL A 85 -4.83 2.79 15.20
N LEU A 86 -3.76 3.53 15.49
CA LEU A 86 -3.74 4.99 15.48
C LEU A 86 -4.09 5.58 14.10
N TRP A 87 -3.56 5.01 13.02
CA TRP A 87 -3.89 5.42 11.66
C TRP A 87 -5.32 5.03 11.30
N SER A 88 -5.71 3.80 11.63
CA SER A 88 -7.00 3.21 11.25
C SER A 88 -8.17 3.87 11.96
N ASP A 89 -8.05 4.09 13.27
CA ASP A 89 -9.03 4.79 14.10
C ASP A 89 -8.37 5.40 15.34
N SER A 90 -8.05 6.68 15.27
CA SER A 90 -7.39 7.40 16.36
C SER A 90 -8.23 7.47 17.65
N GLY A 91 -9.56 7.36 17.54
CA GLY A 91 -10.44 7.32 18.72
C GLY A 91 -10.32 5.99 19.47
N VAL A 92 -10.22 4.86 18.77
CA VAL A 92 -9.93 3.57 19.41
C VAL A 92 -8.56 3.61 20.11
N PHE A 93 -7.56 4.17 19.42
CA PHE A 93 -6.21 4.29 20.00
C PHE A 93 -6.18 5.17 21.24
N ALA A 94 -6.85 6.31 21.22
CA ALA A 94 -6.84 7.27 22.34
C ALA A 94 -7.59 6.76 23.60
N ASN A 95 -8.58 5.89 23.41
CA ASN A 95 -9.43 5.39 24.49
C ASN A 95 -8.97 4.04 25.07
N ASN A 96 -7.90 3.45 24.55
CA ASN A 96 -7.39 2.15 24.99
C ASN A 96 -5.86 2.19 25.15
N SER A 97 -5.28 1.22 25.84
CA SER A 97 -3.85 1.01 25.75
C SER A 97 -3.45 0.58 24.33
N GLU A 98 -2.20 0.84 23.92
CA GLU A 98 -1.67 0.39 22.63
C GLU A 98 -1.85 -1.12 22.43
N THR A 99 -1.62 -1.91 23.49
CA THR A 99 -1.81 -3.37 23.48
C THR A 99 -3.27 -3.77 23.35
N ASP A 100 -4.20 -3.10 24.03
CA ASP A 100 -5.63 -3.43 23.97
C ASP A 100 -6.19 -3.08 22.58
N GLY A 101 -5.85 -1.91 22.04
CA GLY A 101 -6.25 -1.52 20.69
C GLY A 101 -5.77 -2.51 19.63
N ASN A 102 -4.50 -2.93 19.70
CA ASN A 102 -3.94 -3.95 18.80
C ASN A 102 -4.61 -5.32 19.00
N SER A 103 -4.91 -5.72 20.24
CA SER A 103 -5.61 -6.99 20.54
C SER A 103 -7.03 -7.00 19.97
N MET A 104 -7.74 -5.88 20.03
CA MET A 104 -9.05 -5.71 19.41
C MET A 104 -8.93 -5.84 17.88
N MET A 105 -7.99 -5.15 17.24
CA MET A 105 -7.77 -5.25 15.78
C MET A 105 -7.41 -6.67 15.37
N PHE A 106 -6.54 -7.34 16.10
CA PHE A 106 -6.17 -8.73 15.84
C PHE A 106 -7.34 -9.71 16.02
N SER A 107 -8.28 -9.41 16.93
CA SER A 107 -9.51 -10.19 17.10
C SER A 107 -10.42 -10.10 15.86
N VAL A 108 -10.39 -8.97 15.15
CA VAL A 108 -11.07 -8.82 13.85
C VAL A 108 -10.42 -9.72 12.79
N THR A 109 -9.09 -9.81 12.75
CA THR A 109 -8.35 -10.75 11.87
C THR A 109 -8.75 -12.20 12.15
N LYS A 110 -8.81 -12.61 13.43
CA LYS A 110 -9.24 -13.96 13.82
C LYS A 110 -10.66 -14.25 13.39
N LYS A 111 -11.59 -13.33 13.62
CA LYS A 111 -12.99 -13.47 13.19
C LYS A 111 -13.09 -13.67 11.67
N ALA A 112 -12.33 -12.92 10.87
CA ALA A 112 -12.30 -13.08 9.43
C ALA A 112 -11.79 -14.45 9.00
N LEU A 113 -10.72 -14.97 9.63
CA LEU A 113 -10.18 -16.30 9.38
C LEU A 113 -11.19 -17.41 9.71
N GLU A 114 -11.94 -17.27 10.81
CA GLU A 114 -13.04 -18.16 11.14
C GLU A 114 -14.12 -18.17 10.05
N MET A 115 -14.52 -16.99 9.57
CA MET A 115 -15.58 -16.84 8.56
C MET A 115 -15.21 -17.42 7.20
N ILE A 116 -13.94 -17.31 6.77
CA ILE A 116 -13.51 -17.85 5.49
C ILE A 116 -13.26 -19.37 5.53
N THR A 117 -13.10 -19.96 6.70
CA THR A 117 -12.87 -21.39 6.85
C THR A 117 -14.09 -22.18 6.35
N GLY A 118 -13.87 -23.11 5.43
CA GLY A 118 -14.95 -23.88 4.77
C GLY A 118 -15.54 -23.20 3.54
N GLN A 119 -15.27 -21.92 3.29
CA GLN A 119 -15.76 -21.18 2.13
C GLN A 119 -15.06 -21.62 0.83
N GLU A 120 -15.75 -21.38 -0.29
CA GLU A 120 -15.21 -21.56 -1.63
C GLU A 120 -15.12 -20.21 -2.35
N PHE A 121 -14.02 -19.98 -3.07
CA PHE A 121 -13.85 -18.78 -3.87
C PHE A 121 -13.11 -19.08 -5.19
N ASN A 122 -13.24 -18.19 -6.14
CA ASN A 122 -12.46 -18.15 -7.39
C ASN A 122 -11.93 -16.75 -7.68
N ASN A 123 -12.24 -15.78 -6.81
CA ASN A 123 -11.77 -14.40 -6.86
C ASN A 123 -11.63 -13.89 -5.41
N PRO A 124 -10.42 -13.52 -4.97
CA PRO A 124 -10.20 -12.97 -3.62
C PRO A 124 -11.04 -11.73 -3.31
N ILE A 125 -11.25 -10.84 -4.29
CA ILE A 125 -12.06 -9.61 -4.11
C ILE A 125 -13.49 -10.00 -3.69
N SER A 126 -14.12 -10.92 -4.40
CA SER A 126 -15.50 -11.33 -4.10
C SER A 126 -15.63 -12.03 -2.74
N LEU A 127 -14.62 -12.81 -2.33
CA LEU A 127 -14.62 -13.42 -1.00
C LEU A 127 -14.48 -12.35 0.09
N LEU A 128 -13.57 -11.38 -0.08
CA LEU A 128 -13.42 -10.29 0.87
C LEU A 128 -14.72 -9.48 0.99
N GLU A 129 -15.36 -9.15 -0.14
CA GLU A 129 -16.64 -8.43 -0.17
C GLU A 129 -17.75 -9.18 0.59
N SER A 130 -17.76 -10.50 0.53
CA SER A 130 -18.78 -11.30 1.21
C SER A 130 -18.69 -11.30 2.73
N ILE A 131 -17.53 -10.96 3.30
CA ILE A 131 -17.29 -10.99 4.75
C ILE A 131 -17.10 -9.61 5.38
N ILE A 132 -16.73 -8.58 4.58
CA ILE A 132 -16.26 -7.30 5.12
C ILE A 132 -17.27 -6.62 6.03
N ASP A 133 -18.55 -6.66 5.70
CA ASP A 133 -19.58 -5.98 6.48
C ASP A 133 -19.81 -6.66 7.83
N GLU A 134 -19.85 -8.02 7.89
CA GLU A 134 -19.95 -8.74 9.16
C GLU A 134 -18.70 -8.54 10.02
N VAL A 135 -17.51 -8.56 9.41
CA VAL A 135 -16.23 -8.31 10.10
C VAL A 135 -16.19 -6.88 10.66
N TYR A 136 -16.71 -5.91 9.92
CA TYR A 136 -16.79 -4.52 10.36
C TYR A 136 -17.77 -4.33 11.53
N GLU A 137 -18.95 -4.94 11.46
CA GLU A 137 -19.91 -4.92 12.58
C GLU A 137 -19.34 -5.61 13.83
N TYR A 138 -18.58 -6.71 13.66
CA TYR A 138 -17.84 -7.31 14.75
C TYR A 138 -16.81 -6.34 15.35
N GLY A 139 -16.08 -5.60 14.51
CA GLY A 139 -15.16 -4.55 14.95
C GLY A 139 -15.82 -3.48 15.79
N LYS A 140 -16.98 -2.95 15.36
CA LYS A 140 -17.79 -2.00 16.16
C LYS A 140 -18.16 -2.56 17.51
N LYS A 141 -18.60 -3.81 17.54
CA LYS A 141 -19.02 -4.47 18.78
C LYS A 141 -17.87 -4.59 19.78
N ILE A 142 -16.69 -5.04 19.35
CA ILE A 142 -15.57 -5.28 20.29
C ILE A 142 -14.90 -3.98 20.74
N THR A 143 -14.91 -2.94 19.90
CA THR A 143 -14.37 -1.60 20.25
C THR A 143 -15.39 -0.75 21.03
N GLY A 144 -16.67 -1.14 21.06
CA GLY A 144 -17.75 -0.33 21.60
C GLY A 144 -17.99 0.99 20.85
N LYS A 145 -17.52 1.09 19.60
CA LYS A 145 -17.54 2.32 18.80
C LYS A 145 -18.49 2.18 17.59
N PRO A 146 -19.73 2.70 17.65
CA PRO A 146 -20.69 2.62 16.55
C PRO A 146 -20.24 3.30 15.26
N ASP A 147 -19.45 4.38 15.40
CA ASP A 147 -18.84 5.17 14.34
C ASP A 147 -17.38 4.72 14.01
N LEU A 148 -17.05 3.46 14.27
CA LEU A 148 -15.74 2.89 13.95
C LEU A 148 -15.40 3.16 12.48
N ARG A 149 -14.19 3.64 12.20
CA ARG A 149 -13.73 3.82 10.81
C ARG A 149 -13.56 2.47 10.11
N LYS A 150 -14.01 2.39 8.85
CA LYS A 150 -13.93 1.14 8.08
C LYS A 150 -12.48 0.69 7.84
N THR A 151 -11.53 1.62 7.83
CA THR A 151 -10.09 1.34 7.80
C THR A 151 -9.62 0.47 8.95
N PHE A 152 -10.27 0.48 10.13
CA PHE A 152 -9.92 -0.43 11.23
C PHE A 152 -10.13 -1.90 10.85
N ALA A 153 -11.27 -2.21 10.24
CA ALA A 153 -11.55 -3.57 9.77
C ALA A 153 -10.68 -3.93 8.55
N LEU A 154 -10.51 -2.99 7.60
CA LEU A 154 -9.67 -3.23 6.42
C LEU A 154 -8.22 -3.50 6.78
N ASN A 155 -7.64 -2.77 7.75
CA ASN A 155 -6.27 -3.02 8.19
C ASN A 155 -6.13 -4.39 8.87
N ALA A 156 -7.11 -4.80 9.67
CA ALA A 156 -7.17 -6.14 10.25
C ALA A 156 -7.29 -7.24 9.19
N LEU A 157 -7.88 -6.95 8.03
CA LEU A 157 -8.07 -7.89 6.92
C LEU A 157 -6.86 -8.04 6.00
N VAL A 158 -5.85 -7.19 6.08
CA VAL A 158 -4.67 -7.24 5.20
C VAL A 158 -4.00 -8.62 5.16
N PRO A 159 -3.67 -9.27 6.31
CA PRO A 159 -3.02 -10.58 6.26
C PRO A 159 -3.94 -11.66 5.66
N VAL A 160 -5.25 -11.54 5.86
CA VAL A 160 -6.25 -12.46 5.29
C VAL A 160 -6.31 -12.30 3.78
N ASP A 161 -6.43 -11.07 3.28
CA ASP A 161 -6.50 -10.77 1.85
C ASP A 161 -5.22 -11.20 1.12
N ASN A 162 -4.05 -10.89 1.68
CA ASN A 162 -2.76 -11.32 1.12
C ASN A 162 -2.65 -12.84 1.05
N ALA A 163 -3.10 -13.57 2.09
CA ALA A 163 -3.15 -15.04 2.06
C ALA A 163 -4.11 -15.56 0.98
N LEU A 164 -5.27 -14.93 0.80
CA LEU A 164 -6.23 -15.31 -0.24
C LEU A 164 -5.64 -15.10 -1.65
N TRP A 165 -4.95 -13.99 -1.89
CA TRP A 165 -4.27 -13.72 -3.16
C TRP A 165 -3.14 -14.72 -3.43
N LEU A 166 -2.35 -15.08 -2.42
CA LEU A 166 -1.30 -16.08 -2.55
C LEU A 166 -1.87 -17.49 -2.78
N LEU A 167 -2.94 -17.86 -2.09
CA LEU A 167 -3.62 -19.15 -2.32
C LEU A 167 -4.21 -19.20 -3.73
N TYR A 168 -4.88 -18.13 -4.15
CA TYR A 168 -5.39 -18.00 -5.51
C TYR A 168 -4.27 -18.16 -6.56
N ALA A 169 -3.16 -17.49 -6.37
CA ALA A 169 -2.02 -17.59 -7.28
C ALA A 169 -1.46 -19.01 -7.33
N ARG A 170 -1.25 -19.64 -6.18
CA ARG A 170 -0.66 -20.99 -6.08
C ARG A 170 -1.55 -22.05 -6.70
N GLU A 171 -2.85 -22.04 -6.42
CA GLU A 171 -3.83 -22.98 -6.95
C GLU A 171 -4.04 -22.84 -8.47
N ASN A 172 -3.78 -21.66 -9.04
CA ASN A 172 -3.88 -21.40 -10.47
C ASN A 172 -2.52 -21.40 -11.19
N GLY A 173 -1.41 -21.74 -10.51
CA GLY A 173 -0.07 -21.77 -11.10
C GLY A 173 0.42 -20.39 -11.54
N ILE A 174 0.03 -19.34 -10.86
CA ILE A 174 0.40 -17.95 -11.13
C ILE A 174 1.62 -17.58 -10.29
N THR A 175 2.69 -17.12 -10.96
CA THR A 175 3.93 -16.65 -10.33
C THR A 175 4.28 -15.21 -10.69
N ASN A 176 3.36 -14.50 -11.31
CA ASN A 176 3.57 -13.16 -11.85
C ASN A 176 2.38 -12.28 -11.47
N PHE A 177 2.67 -11.08 -10.95
CA PHE A 177 1.63 -10.17 -10.44
C PHE A 177 0.64 -9.73 -11.53
N ASP A 178 1.10 -9.50 -12.76
CA ASP A 178 0.23 -9.08 -13.88
C ASP A 178 -0.82 -10.15 -14.23
N LYS A 179 -0.44 -11.44 -14.10
CA LYS A 179 -1.36 -12.57 -14.30
C LYS A 179 -2.33 -12.75 -13.14
N MET A 180 -1.92 -12.34 -11.93
CA MET A 180 -2.75 -12.42 -10.72
C MET A 180 -3.90 -11.39 -10.76
N ILE A 181 -3.68 -10.23 -11.38
CA ILE A 181 -4.69 -9.16 -11.46
C ILE A 181 -5.86 -9.59 -12.34
N PRO A 182 -7.11 -9.50 -11.85
CA PRO A 182 -8.32 -9.77 -12.64
C PRO A 182 -8.41 -8.86 -13.87
N LYS A 183 -9.02 -9.38 -14.93
CA LYS A 183 -9.05 -8.73 -16.26
C LYS A 183 -9.55 -7.28 -16.21
N GLU A 184 -10.54 -7.00 -15.39
CA GLU A 184 -11.19 -5.69 -15.23
C GLU A 184 -10.31 -4.63 -14.57
N TYR A 185 -9.19 -5.02 -13.95
CA TYR A 185 -8.23 -4.11 -13.31
C TYR A 185 -6.91 -3.99 -14.07
N ARG A 186 -6.65 -4.83 -15.09
CA ARG A 186 -5.35 -4.87 -15.79
C ARG A 186 -4.96 -3.57 -16.47
N SER A 187 -5.93 -2.82 -17.00
CA SER A 187 -5.67 -1.53 -17.63
C SER A 187 -5.18 -0.45 -16.66
N ILE A 188 -5.46 -0.64 -15.35
CA ILE A 188 -5.07 0.29 -14.30
C ILE A 188 -3.61 0.05 -13.89
N PHE A 189 -3.19 -1.22 -13.89
CA PHE A 189 -1.88 -1.68 -13.49
C PHE A 189 -1.09 -2.21 -14.71
N SER A 190 -1.02 -1.39 -15.76
CA SER A 190 -0.45 -1.79 -17.05
C SER A 190 0.95 -1.25 -17.34
N GLU A 191 1.44 -0.32 -16.52
CA GLU A 191 2.83 0.15 -16.63
C GLU A 191 3.82 -0.89 -16.06
N GLN A 192 5.08 -0.75 -16.45
CA GLN A 192 6.19 -1.51 -15.88
C GLN A 192 7.37 -0.54 -15.72
N HIS A 193 7.33 0.24 -14.64
CA HIS A 193 8.41 1.17 -14.35
C HIS A 193 9.65 0.42 -13.88
N GLU A 194 10.77 0.59 -14.57
CA GLU A 194 12.07 0.05 -14.15
C GLU A 194 12.59 0.67 -12.86
N ARG A 195 12.00 1.78 -12.42
CA ARG A 195 12.38 2.49 -11.21
C ARG A 195 11.15 3.05 -10.51
N ILE A 196 11.17 2.99 -9.18
CA ILE A 196 10.15 3.58 -8.33
C ILE A 196 10.83 4.66 -7.48
N ALA A 197 10.32 5.88 -7.51
CA ALA A 197 10.75 6.95 -6.62
C ALA A 197 10.30 6.61 -5.19
N ALA A 198 11.26 6.53 -4.28
CA ALA A 198 10.99 6.34 -2.86
C ALA A 198 10.69 7.70 -2.21
N ILE A 199 9.64 7.74 -1.40
CA ILE A 199 9.24 8.90 -0.63
C ILE A 199 9.63 8.66 0.83
N PRO A 200 10.64 9.35 1.37
CA PRO A 200 10.96 9.30 2.79
C PRO A 200 9.97 10.15 3.59
N LEU A 201 9.80 9.80 4.86
CA LEU A 201 9.03 10.60 5.81
C LEU A 201 9.92 11.66 6.47
N ILE A 202 9.48 12.90 6.41
CA ILE A 202 10.09 14.06 7.08
C ILE A 202 9.17 14.45 8.24
N SER A 203 9.58 14.10 9.45
CA SER A 203 8.85 14.37 10.69
C SER A 203 9.00 15.84 11.12
N TYR A 204 8.26 16.24 12.16
CA TYR A 204 8.28 17.63 12.66
C TYR A 204 9.66 18.07 13.17
N ASP A 205 10.45 17.16 13.70
CA ASP A 205 11.74 17.36 14.34
C ASP A 205 12.96 17.11 13.42
N THR A 206 12.73 16.71 12.16
CA THR A 206 13.81 16.54 11.18
C THR A 206 14.54 17.85 10.96
N THR A 207 15.83 17.88 11.24
CA THR A 207 16.67 19.10 11.16
C THR A 207 17.02 19.48 9.71
N PRO A 208 17.40 20.75 9.44
CA PRO A 208 17.91 21.15 8.14
C PRO A 208 19.11 20.35 7.64
N SER A 209 19.97 19.85 8.54
CA SER A 209 21.10 18.97 8.19
C SER A 209 20.62 17.64 7.66
N GLN A 210 19.70 16.99 8.38
CA GLN A 210 19.10 15.72 7.97
C GLN A 210 18.33 15.83 6.65
N LEU A 211 17.65 16.97 6.40
CA LEU A 211 17.02 17.24 5.11
C LEU A 211 18.03 17.26 3.96
N LYS A 212 19.18 17.93 4.16
CA LYS A 212 20.25 17.97 3.16
C LYS A 212 20.86 16.59 2.93
N GLU A 213 21.06 15.81 3.98
CA GLU A 213 21.51 14.41 3.89
C GLU A 213 20.52 13.58 3.06
N THR A 214 19.23 13.66 3.37
CA THR A 214 18.17 12.99 2.59
C THR A 214 18.22 13.35 1.09
N VAL A 215 18.42 14.63 0.76
CA VAL A 215 18.58 15.05 -0.65
C VAL A 215 19.88 14.53 -1.26
N ASN A 216 20.99 14.52 -0.52
CA ASN A 216 22.28 14.00 -0.98
C ASN A 216 22.23 12.46 -1.20
N ASP A 217 21.38 11.74 -0.47
CA ASP A 217 21.08 10.32 -0.68
C ASP A 217 20.16 10.08 -1.90
N GLY A 218 19.85 11.15 -2.65
CA GLY A 218 19.13 11.10 -3.91
C GLY A 218 17.63 11.22 -3.81
N TYR A 219 17.06 11.37 -2.63
CA TYR A 219 15.61 11.58 -2.49
C TYR A 219 15.19 12.95 -3.03
N PHE A 220 14.16 12.98 -3.83
CA PHE A 220 13.68 14.19 -4.51
C PHE A 220 12.18 14.44 -4.39
N PHE A 221 11.45 13.51 -3.81
CA PHE A 221 10.03 13.58 -3.52
C PHE A 221 9.84 13.22 -2.04
N MET A 222 9.46 14.17 -1.19
CA MET A 222 9.50 14.00 0.26
C MET A 222 8.15 14.22 0.90
N LYS A 223 7.69 13.27 1.74
CA LYS A 223 6.50 13.44 2.56
C LYS A 223 6.85 14.23 3.83
N ILE A 224 6.29 15.41 3.94
CA ILE A 224 6.56 16.38 5.01
C ILE A 224 5.33 16.50 5.90
N LYS A 225 5.48 16.19 7.17
CA LYS A 225 4.39 16.38 8.14
C LYS A 225 4.17 17.85 8.45
N ILE A 226 2.89 18.26 8.35
CA ILE A 226 2.37 19.56 8.78
C ILE A 226 1.16 19.34 9.70
N GLY A 227 0.56 20.40 10.23
CA GLY A 227 -0.51 20.28 11.22
C GLY A 227 0.06 20.05 12.63
N GLN A 228 1.07 20.82 13.00
CA GLN A 228 1.77 20.71 14.28
C GLN A 228 0.84 20.93 15.48
N PRO A 229 1.17 20.37 16.68
CA PRO A 229 0.36 20.56 17.89
C PRO A 229 0.19 22.04 18.30
N GLY A 230 -0.99 22.39 18.79
CA GLY A 230 -1.33 23.72 19.27
C GLY A 230 -2.75 24.14 18.90
N THR A 231 -3.10 25.39 19.20
CA THR A 231 -4.30 26.04 18.65
C THR A 231 -4.16 26.14 17.13
N GLN A 232 -5.24 26.39 16.41
CA GLN A 232 -5.21 26.49 14.94
C GLN A 232 -4.27 27.59 14.42
N GLU A 233 -4.20 28.74 15.10
CA GLU A 233 -3.29 29.83 14.74
C GLU A 233 -1.82 29.45 15.05
N GLU A 234 -1.55 28.86 16.21
CA GLU A 234 -0.19 28.37 16.55
C GLU A 234 0.28 27.30 15.58
N MET A 235 -0.61 26.36 15.20
CA MET A 235 -0.34 25.32 14.21
C MET A 235 0.05 25.95 12.87
N LEU A 236 -0.75 26.90 12.39
CA LEU A 236 -0.47 27.59 11.13
C LEU A 236 0.88 28.30 11.14
N GLU A 237 1.19 29.05 12.22
CA GLU A 237 2.47 29.76 12.30
C GLU A 237 3.67 28.80 12.38
N LYS A 238 3.54 27.69 13.13
CA LYS A 238 4.56 26.65 13.16
C LYS A 238 4.76 25.99 11.78
N ASP A 239 3.68 25.69 11.07
CA ASP A 239 3.76 25.10 9.73
C ASP A 239 4.38 26.06 8.72
N LYS A 240 4.12 27.37 8.80
CA LYS A 240 4.78 28.39 7.97
C LYS A 240 6.28 28.49 8.25
N VAL A 241 6.66 28.52 9.52
CA VAL A 241 8.08 28.52 9.92
C VAL A 241 8.77 27.27 9.38
N ARG A 242 8.15 26.11 9.59
CA ARG A 242 8.67 24.81 9.11
C ARG A 242 8.82 24.76 7.60
N LEU A 243 7.83 25.25 6.85
CA LEU A 243 7.90 25.34 5.39
C LEU A 243 9.07 26.24 4.95
N THR A 244 9.28 27.37 5.63
CA THR A 244 10.40 28.29 5.34
C THR A 244 11.74 27.59 5.57
N GLU A 245 11.93 26.97 6.74
CA GLU A 245 13.16 26.22 7.07
C GLU A 245 13.49 25.14 6.05
N ILE A 246 12.48 24.36 5.63
CA ILE A 246 12.62 23.31 4.62
C ILE A 246 13.02 23.93 3.28
N HIS A 247 12.31 24.97 2.85
CA HIS A 247 12.55 25.60 1.56
C HIS A 247 13.91 26.28 1.48
N ASP A 248 14.33 26.96 2.53
CA ASP A 248 15.67 27.55 2.65
C ASP A 248 16.77 26.48 2.63
N ALA A 249 16.54 25.35 3.29
CA ALA A 249 17.52 24.27 3.35
C ALA A 249 17.70 23.55 2.02
N ILE A 250 16.59 23.21 1.31
CA ILE A 250 16.61 22.28 0.17
C ILE A 250 15.87 22.78 -1.09
N GLY A 251 15.18 23.91 -1.05
CA GLY A 251 14.37 24.39 -2.19
C GLY A 251 15.14 24.72 -3.46
N HIS A 252 16.46 24.99 -3.32
CA HIS A 252 17.35 25.29 -4.43
C HIS A 252 17.95 24.06 -5.13
N TYR A 253 17.82 22.85 -4.54
CA TYR A 253 18.34 21.62 -5.13
C TYR A 253 17.57 21.25 -6.39
N LYS A 254 18.27 20.57 -7.31
CA LYS A 254 17.73 20.13 -8.61
C LYS A 254 17.70 18.62 -8.71
N THR A 255 16.79 18.12 -9.52
CA THR A 255 16.67 16.70 -9.83
C THR A 255 16.28 16.50 -11.31
N PRO A 256 16.82 15.47 -11.99
CA PRO A 256 16.41 15.14 -13.36
C PRO A 256 15.07 14.42 -13.43
N TYR A 257 14.48 14.03 -12.30
CA TYR A 257 13.31 13.17 -12.22
C TYR A 257 11.97 13.91 -12.22
N THR A 258 11.98 15.23 -12.09
CA THR A 258 10.79 16.07 -12.17
C THR A 258 10.81 16.96 -13.43
N LYS A 259 9.64 17.24 -13.98
CA LYS A 259 9.53 18.06 -15.21
C LYS A 259 10.04 19.49 -15.05
N ASN A 260 9.93 20.07 -13.85
CA ASN A 260 10.42 21.41 -13.54
C ASN A 260 11.88 21.44 -13.03
N GLY A 261 12.50 20.26 -12.91
CA GLY A 261 13.87 20.11 -12.42
C GLY A 261 14.05 20.43 -10.94
N LYS A 262 12.97 20.59 -10.15
CA LYS A 262 12.99 20.91 -8.72
C LYS A 262 12.57 19.71 -7.88
N LEU A 263 12.95 19.69 -6.60
CA LEU A 263 12.43 18.72 -5.63
C LEU A 263 10.90 18.90 -5.48
N SER A 264 10.19 17.80 -5.19
CA SER A 264 8.75 17.80 -4.97
C SER A 264 8.42 17.69 -3.49
N TYR A 265 7.58 18.60 -3.00
CA TYR A 265 7.03 18.57 -1.66
C TYR A 265 5.67 17.88 -1.65
N TYR A 266 5.53 16.91 -0.78
CA TYR A 266 4.29 16.23 -0.47
C TYR A 266 3.97 16.49 1.00
N PHE A 267 3.04 17.38 1.28
CA PHE A 267 2.62 17.70 2.65
C PHE A 267 1.52 16.77 3.10
N ASP A 268 1.62 16.30 4.35
CA ASP A 268 0.56 15.50 4.98
C ASP A 268 0.12 16.19 6.27
N ALA A 269 -1.12 16.67 6.27
CA ALA A 269 -1.72 17.40 7.36
C ALA A 269 -2.58 16.54 8.31
N ASN A 270 -2.84 15.28 7.95
CA ASN A 270 -3.64 14.33 8.72
C ASN A 270 -4.97 14.92 9.30
N GLY A 271 -5.65 15.75 8.50
CA GLY A 271 -6.93 16.35 8.88
C GLY A 271 -6.84 17.43 9.95
N ARG A 272 -5.74 18.16 10.07
CA ARG A 272 -5.53 19.09 11.18
C ARG A 272 -6.05 20.52 10.95
N TYR A 273 -6.25 20.96 9.71
CA TYR A 273 -6.81 22.28 9.40
C TYR A 273 -8.33 22.27 9.52
N LYS A 274 -8.88 23.10 10.41
CA LYS A 274 -10.34 23.15 10.66
C LYS A 274 -11.08 24.09 9.72
N THR A 275 -10.39 24.96 8.97
CA THR A 275 -11.01 25.91 8.04
C THR A 275 -10.18 26.07 6.78
N LYS A 276 -10.87 26.37 5.67
CA LYS A 276 -10.19 26.71 4.40
C LYS A 276 -9.36 28.00 4.51
N ASP A 277 -9.78 28.97 5.30
CA ASP A 277 -9.06 30.25 5.50
C ASP A 277 -7.64 29.97 6.03
N LEU A 278 -7.52 29.20 7.10
CA LEU A 278 -6.21 28.83 7.66
C LEU A 278 -5.35 28.12 6.63
N PHE A 279 -5.94 27.21 5.85
CA PHE A 279 -5.24 26.47 4.82
C PHE A 279 -4.80 27.39 3.66
N PHE A 280 -5.63 28.32 3.22
CA PHE A 280 -5.23 29.32 2.22
C PHE A 280 -4.09 30.21 2.72
N ARG A 281 -4.10 30.62 3.98
CA ARG A 281 -2.99 31.38 4.59
C ARG A 281 -1.66 30.60 4.59
N PHE A 282 -1.69 29.27 4.71
CA PHE A 282 -0.52 28.41 4.52
C PHE A 282 -0.06 28.43 3.06
N LEU A 283 -0.97 28.28 2.10
CA LEU A 283 -0.65 28.32 0.66
C LEU A 283 -0.12 29.71 0.22
N ASP A 284 -0.66 30.79 0.75
CA ASP A 284 -0.19 32.14 0.46
C ASP A 284 1.21 32.38 1.01
N HIS A 285 1.53 31.81 2.17
CA HIS A 285 2.90 31.80 2.67
C HIS A 285 3.83 31.01 1.75
N ALA A 286 3.43 29.85 1.26
CA ALA A 286 4.20 29.06 0.28
C ALA A 286 4.49 29.87 -1.01
N LYS A 287 3.50 30.61 -1.52
CA LYS A 287 3.68 31.52 -2.66
C LYS A 287 4.68 32.63 -2.33
N LYS A 288 4.53 33.26 -1.17
CA LYS A 288 5.40 34.37 -0.73
C LYS A 288 6.87 33.99 -0.68
N ILE A 289 7.21 32.78 -0.25
CA ILE A 289 8.60 32.30 -0.14
C ILE A 289 9.09 31.55 -1.41
N GLY A 290 8.25 31.40 -2.45
CA GLY A 290 8.62 30.71 -3.71
C GLY A 290 8.55 29.17 -3.65
N ALA A 291 8.02 28.58 -2.58
CA ALA A 291 7.89 27.14 -2.39
C ALA A 291 6.69 26.53 -3.12
N PHE A 292 5.71 27.35 -3.51
CA PHE A 292 4.40 26.88 -4.03
C PHE A 292 4.54 25.96 -5.25
N GLU A 293 5.42 26.27 -6.19
CA GLU A 293 5.66 25.50 -7.42
C GLU A 293 6.30 24.11 -7.19
N GLN A 294 6.78 23.87 -5.98
CA GLN A 294 7.34 22.57 -5.57
C GLN A 294 6.32 21.70 -4.83
N ILE A 295 5.13 22.22 -4.51
CA ILE A 295 4.06 21.46 -3.88
C ILE A 295 3.41 20.54 -4.91
N ALA A 296 3.72 19.25 -4.85
CA ALA A 296 3.16 18.24 -5.73
C ALA A 296 1.82 17.69 -5.20
N ILE A 297 1.73 17.51 -3.87
CA ILE A 297 0.58 16.91 -3.16
C ILE A 297 0.42 17.58 -1.80
N ILE A 298 -0.83 17.78 -1.37
CA ILE A 298 -1.18 17.95 0.03
C ILE A 298 -2.24 16.90 0.39
N GLU A 299 -1.92 16.03 1.34
CA GLU A 299 -2.77 14.93 1.78
C GLU A 299 -3.58 15.36 2.99
N GLU A 300 -4.87 15.00 2.97
CA GLU A 300 -5.81 15.16 4.08
C GLU A 300 -5.67 16.49 4.83
N PRO A 301 -5.90 17.64 4.16
CA PRO A 301 -5.78 18.92 4.86
C PRO A 301 -6.84 19.11 5.94
N PHE A 302 -8.06 18.59 5.73
CA PHE A 302 -9.21 18.77 6.60
C PHE A 302 -9.64 17.47 7.30
N PRO A 303 -10.26 17.57 8.50
CA PRO A 303 -10.89 16.42 9.14
C PRO A 303 -11.88 15.73 8.20
N GLU A 304 -11.87 14.41 8.22
CA GLU A 304 -12.69 13.57 7.34
C GLU A 304 -14.20 13.87 7.47
N GLU A 305 -14.64 14.12 8.70
CA GLU A 305 -16.03 14.41 9.05
C GLU A 305 -16.53 15.78 8.58
N MET A 306 -15.64 16.66 8.16
CA MET A 306 -16.00 18.05 7.79
C MET A 306 -16.44 18.19 6.33
N GLU A 307 -16.50 17.17 5.53
CA GLU A 307 -17.02 17.15 4.15
C GLU A 307 -16.90 18.48 3.37
N ILE A 308 -15.72 19.08 3.40
CA ILE A 308 -15.45 20.41 2.81
C ILE A 308 -15.26 20.27 1.29
N ASP A 309 -16.01 21.06 0.51
CA ASP A 309 -15.73 21.25 -0.93
C ASP A 309 -14.36 21.93 -1.10
N VAL A 310 -13.47 21.30 -1.85
CA VAL A 310 -12.09 21.73 -2.06
C VAL A 310 -11.78 22.03 -3.55
N THR A 311 -12.81 22.19 -4.37
CA THR A 311 -12.68 22.43 -5.82
C THR A 311 -11.94 23.72 -6.17
N ASP A 312 -11.98 24.74 -5.29
CA ASP A 312 -11.34 26.04 -5.42
C ASP A 312 -9.88 26.08 -4.92
N ILE A 313 -9.37 24.97 -4.34
CA ILE A 313 -8.01 24.93 -3.82
C ILE A 313 -7.03 24.69 -4.98
N PRO A 314 -6.02 25.57 -5.18
CA PRO A 314 -5.19 25.58 -6.38
C PRO A 314 -4.05 24.55 -6.38
N VAL A 315 -4.00 23.63 -5.40
CA VAL A 315 -3.02 22.53 -5.31
C VAL A 315 -3.73 21.18 -5.40
N ARG A 316 -2.97 20.13 -5.75
CA ARG A 316 -3.53 18.78 -5.78
C ARG A 316 -3.68 18.25 -4.37
N LEU A 317 -4.92 18.06 -3.93
CA LEU A 317 -5.23 17.40 -2.67
C LEU A 317 -5.37 15.90 -2.89
N ALA A 318 -4.79 15.13 -1.98
CA ALA A 318 -4.91 13.67 -1.95
C ALA A 318 -5.79 13.21 -0.79
N SER A 319 -6.65 12.23 -1.06
CA SER A 319 -7.37 11.49 -0.03
C SER A 319 -6.59 10.24 0.36
N ASP A 320 -6.45 9.99 1.64
CA ASP A 320 -5.89 8.78 2.25
C ASP A 320 -6.86 8.19 3.26
N GLU A 321 -6.80 8.65 4.51
CA GLU A 321 -7.64 8.09 5.57
C GLU A 321 -9.13 8.22 5.29
N SER A 322 -9.53 9.28 4.63
CA SER A 322 -10.93 9.56 4.30
C SER A 322 -11.48 8.77 3.11
N ALA A 323 -10.63 8.11 2.34
CA ALA A 323 -10.99 7.22 1.25
C ALA A 323 -10.89 5.76 1.72
N HIS A 324 -11.77 5.34 2.64
CA HIS A 324 -11.76 3.98 3.19
C HIS A 324 -12.03 2.93 2.11
N THR A 325 -13.00 3.22 1.23
CA THR A 325 -13.50 2.33 0.19
C THR A 325 -13.55 3.03 -1.17
N ASP A 326 -13.90 2.30 -2.20
CA ASP A 326 -14.22 2.83 -3.53
C ASP A 326 -15.37 3.85 -3.48
N VAL A 327 -16.39 3.62 -2.67
CA VAL A 327 -17.53 4.55 -2.49
C VAL A 327 -17.08 5.85 -1.85
N ASP A 328 -16.26 5.80 -0.80
CA ASP A 328 -15.70 7.00 -0.17
C ASP A 328 -14.80 7.76 -1.13
N THR A 329 -14.05 7.03 -1.97
CA THR A 329 -13.19 7.64 -3.00
C THR A 329 -14.02 8.43 -4.01
N ILE A 330 -15.15 7.91 -4.48
CA ILE A 330 -16.08 8.66 -5.35
C ILE A 330 -16.48 9.98 -4.68
N LYS A 331 -16.88 9.92 -3.41
CA LYS A 331 -17.29 11.10 -2.64
C LYS A 331 -16.16 12.13 -2.54
N ARG A 332 -14.93 11.72 -2.21
CA ARG A 332 -13.77 12.62 -2.13
C ARG A 332 -13.45 13.28 -3.47
N ILE A 333 -13.51 12.53 -4.57
CA ILE A 333 -13.32 13.09 -5.92
C ILE A 333 -14.40 14.13 -6.25
N GLN A 334 -15.65 13.85 -5.91
CA GLN A 334 -16.77 14.82 -6.09
C GLN A 334 -16.58 16.08 -5.28
N MET A 335 -15.96 16.00 -4.10
CA MET A 335 -15.61 17.15 -3.27
C MET A 335 -14.41 17.95 -3.81
N GLY A 336 -13.71 17.47 -4.85
CA GLY A 336 -12.59 18.17 -5.47
C GLY A 336 -11.20 17.62 -5.18
N TYR A 337 -11.07 16.47 -4.50
CA TYR A 337 -9.79 15.80 -4.34
C TYR A 337 -9.28 15.30 -5.71
N ARG A 338 -8.00 15.51 -5.99
CA ARG A 338 -7.38 15.29 -7.31
C ARG A 338 -6.19 14.35 -7.28
N ALA A 339 -6.04 13.58 -6.21
CA ALA A 339 -5.13 12.45 -6.08
C ALA A 339 -5.68 11.47 -5.04
N VAL A 340 -5.26 10.21 -5.13
CA VAL A 340 -5.62 9.16 -4.17
C VAL A 340 -4.36 8.43 -3.71
N ALA A 341 -4.17 8.36 -2.39
CA ALA A 341 -3.15 7.53 -1.76
C ALA A 341 -3.66 6.09 -1.66
N LEU A 342 -3.04 5.19 -2.41
CA LEU A 342 -3.32 3.76 -2.36
C LEU A 342 -2.52 3.09 -1.26
N LYS A 343 -3.14 2.20 -0.51
CA LYS A 343 -2.49 1.44 0.57
C LYS A 343 -2.92 -0.03 0.55
N PRO A 344 -2.43 -0.85 -0.40
CA PRO A 344 -2.73 -2.29 -0.39
C PRO A 344 -2.32 -2.98 0.91
N ILE A 345 -1.35 -2.40 1.60
CA ILE A 345 -0.80 -2.88 2.87
C ILE A 345 -1.59 -2.40 4.11
N ALA A 346 -2.64 -1.61 3.92
CA ALA A 346 -3.47 -1.07 5.01
C ALA A 346 -4.98 -1.19 4.75
N LYS A 347 -5.40 -1.14 3.47
CA LYS A 347 -6.80 -1.24 3.04
C LYS A 347 -7.09 -2.54 2.28
N THR A 348 -6.19 -3.52 2.30
CA THR A 348 -6.13 -4.72 1.46
C THR A 348 -5.81 -4.45 -0.01
N LEU A 349 -5.24 -5.42 -0.71
CA LEU A 349 -5.02 -5.33 -2.16
C LEU A 349 -6.36 -5.30 -2.90
N SER A 350 -7.32 -6.12 -2.46
CA SER A 350 -8.66 -6.21 -3.06
C SER A 350 -9.39 -4.87 -3.05
N MET A 351 -9.46 -4.17 -1.93
CA MET A 351 -10.08 -2.84 -1.84
C MET A 351 -9.26 -1.78 -2.59
N THR A 352 -7.94 -1.89 -2.54
CA THR A 352 -7.06 -0.97 -3.28
C THR A 352 -7.27 -1.04 -4.79
N MET A 353 -7.51 -2.22 -5.36
CA MET A 353 -7.85 -2.35 -6.79
C MET A 353 -9.17 -1.64 -7.12
N LYS A 354 -10.18 -1.74 -6.27
CA LYS A 354 -11.47 -1.05 -6.45
C LYS A 354 -11.31 0.47 -6.39
N ILE A 355 -10.57 0.96 -5.39
CA ILE A 355 -10.24 2.39 -5.22
C ILE A 355 -9.47 2.90 -6.46
N ALA A 356 -8.44 2.18 -6.89
CA ALA A 356 -7.64 2.55 -8.05
C ALA A 356 -8.48 2.59 -9.34
N LYS A 357 -9.45 1.67 -9.48
CA LYS A 357 -10.38 1.67 -10.61
C LYS A 357 -11.22 2.94 -10.64
N VAL A 358 -11.86 3.29 -9.53
CA VAL A 358 -12.66 4.52 -9.41
C VAL A 358 -11.82 5.76 -9.76
N ALA A 359 -10.62 5.87 -9.21
CA ALA A 359 -9.73 6.99 -9.48
C ALA A 359 -9.34 7.06 -10.97
N THR A 360 -8.93 5.92 -11.56
CA THR A 360 -8.50 5.85 -12.96
C THR A 360 -9.64 6.16 -13.93
N ASP A 361 -10.83 5.63 -13.69
CA ASP A 361 -12.03 5.90 -14.52
C ASP A 361 -12.38 7.40 -14.54
N GLN A 362 -11.98 8.18 -13.53
CA GLN A 362 -12.15 9.62 -13.44
C GLN A 362 -10.87 10.43 -13.74
N ASN A 363 -9.82 9.78 -14.27
CA ASN A 363 -8.52 10.39 -14.56
C ASN A 363 -7.83 11.04 -13.34
N ILE A 364 -8.07 10.52 -12.15
CA ILE A 364 -7.43 10.96 -10.92
C ILE A 364 -6.16 10.13 -10.70
N PRO A 365 -4.96 10.76 -10.60
CA PRO A 365 -3.72 10.05 -10.36
C PRO A 365 -3.68 9.39 -8.99
N CYS A 366 -3.04 8.21 -8.96
CA CYS A 366 -2.78 7.45 -7.76
C CYS A 366 -1.28 7.34 -7.49
N PHE A 367 -0.92 7.12 -6.23
CA PHE A 367 0.42 6.75 -5.80
C PHE A 367 0.30 5.82 -4.59
N CYS A 368 1.36 5.07 -4.26
CA CYS A 368 1.34 4.20 -3.09
C CYS A 368 1.88 4.92 -1.87
N ALA A 369 1.12 4.89 -0.79
CA ALA A 369 1.51 5.41 0.52
C ALA A 369 1.85 4.26 1.49
N ASP A 370 2.50 4.59 2.61
CA ASP A 370 2.99 3.63 3.60
C ASP A 370 2.17 3.68 4.92
N LEU A 371 2.43 2.70 5.75
CA LEU A 371 1.91 2.56 7.10
C LEU A 371 3.03 2.15 8.09
N THR A 372 4.28 2.38 7.74
CA THR A 372 5.44 1.84 8.47
C THR A 372 5.38 0.30 8.51
N VAL A 373 5.32 -0.31 7.34
CA VAL A 373 5.15 -1.77 7.23
C VAL A 373 6.46 -2.53 7.20
N ASN A 374 6.40 -3.85 7.41
CA ASN A 374 7.55 -4.74 7.30
C ASN A 374 8.06 -4.88 5.86
N PRO A 375 9.31 -5.37 5.65
CA PRO A 375 9.91 -5.45 4.31
C PRO A 375 9.09 -6.27 3.29
N ILE A 376 8.41 -7.34 3.71
CA ILE A 376 7.61 -8.17 2.79
C ILE A 376 6.40 -7.38 2.27
N LEU A 377 5.76 -6.60 3.13
CA LEU A 377 4.64 -5.74 2.71
C LEU A 377 5.10 -4.59 1.80
N VAL A 378 6.34 -4.12 1.94
CA VAL A 378 6.92 -3.16 0.98
C VAL A 378 6.93 -3.75 -0.44
N GLU A 379 7.20 -5.06 -0.60
CA GLU A 379 7.17 -5.71 -1.92
C GLU A 379 5.75 -5.74 -2.52
N TRP A 380 4.71 -5.93 -1.71
CA TRP A 380 3.32 -5.79 -2.16
C TRP A 380 3.03 -4.37 -2.67
N ASN A 381 3.45 -3.35 -1.92
CA ASN A 381 3.30 -1.94 -2.32
C ASN A 381 4.07 -1.63 -3.61
N LYS A 382 5.30 -2.12 -3.77
CA LYS A 382 6.10 -1.94 -4.99
C LYS A 382 5.42 -2.54 -6.22
N ASN A 383 4.78 -3.71 -6.09
CA ASN A 383 4.06 -4.32 -7.20
C ASN A 383 2.94 -3.44 -7.73
N VAL A 384 2.24 -2.74 -6.85
CA VAL A 384 1.23 -1.76 -7.22
C VAL A 384 1.88 -0.50 -7.79
N ALA A 385 2.83 0.11 -7.07
CA ALA A 385 3.48 1.36 -7.46
C ALA A 385 4.18 1.28 -8.83
N ALA A 386 4.85 0.14 -9.12
CA ALA A 386 5.56 -0.08 -10.38
C ALA A 386 4.61 -0.18 -11.59
N ARG A 387 3.32 -0.39 -11.36
CA ARG A 387 2.32 -0.62 -12.42
C ARG A 387 1.30 0.49 -12.59
N LEU A 388 1.29 1.47 -11.71
CA LEU A 388 0.46 2.67 -11.85
C LEU A 388 1.02 3.61 -12.93
N LYS A 389 0.18 4.42 -13.54
CA LYS A 389 0.64 5.54 -14.38
C LYS A 389 1.54 6.47 -13.57
N SER A 390 2.60 6.98 -14.19
CA SER A 390 3.47 7.97 -13.55
C SER A 390 2.68 9.14 -12.97
N PHE A 391 3.02 9.52 -11.75
CA PHE A 391 2.39 10.65 -11.09
C PHE A 391 2.67 11.96 -11.84
N PRO A 392 1.69 12.86 -12.00
CA PRO A 392 1.86 14.11 -12.72
C PRO A 392 3.04 14.95 -12.19
N GLY A 393 3.92 15.37 -13.10
CA GLY A 393 5.15 16.10 -12.75
C GLY A 393 6.39 15.23 -12.68
N LEU A 394 6.27 13.93 -12.59
CA LEU A 394 7.38 12.97 -12.64
C LEU A 394 7.70 12.54 -14.10
N GLY A 395 8.90 12.00 -14.28
CA GLY A 395 9.27 11.23 -15.46
C GLY A 395 8.60 9.86 -15.48
N ASN A 396 9.18 8.90 -16.22
CA ASN A 396 8.67 7.51 -16.26
C ASN A 396 9.09 6.74 -14.99
N LEU A 397 8.40 6.98 -13.88
CA LEU A 397 8.69 6.43 -12.56
C LEU A 397 7.40 6.02 -11.87
N GLY A 398 7.45 4.91 -11.12
CA GLY A 398 6.50 4.65 -10.05
C GLY A 398 6.72 5.60 -8.86
N LEU A 399 5.76 5.69 -7.95
CA LEU A 399 5.85 6.55 -6.77
C LEU A 399 5.38 5.80 -5.54
N LEU A 400 6.25 5.66 -4.54
CA LEU A 400 6.03 4.84 -3.35
C LEU A 400 6.58 5.51 -2.10
N GLU A 401 5.75 5.75 -1.11
CA GLU A 401 6.19 6.03 0.25
C GLU A 401 6.68 4.74 0.92
N SER A 402 7.84 4.81 1.57
CA SER A 402 8.38 3.70 2.37
C SER A 402 9.23 4.28 3.49
N ASN A 403 8.83 4.06 4.72
CA ASN A 403 9.45 4.61 5.91
C ASN A 403 9.76 3.57 7.01
N GLY A 404 9.56 2.29 6.75
CA GLY A 404 9.87 1.22 7.70
C GLY A 404 11.34 1.25 8.15
N HIS A 405 12.27 1.47 7.23
CA HIS A 405 13.71 1.59 7.53
C HIS A 405 14.06 2.79 8.43
N GLN A 406 13.22 3.81 8.46
CA GLN A 406 13.41 5.01 9.31
C GLN A 406 12.87 4.78 10.74
N ASN A 407 11.94 3.82 10.91
CA ASN A 407 11.16 3.71 12.14
C ASN A 407 11.38 2.41 12.92
N TYR A 408 11.61 1.27 12.28
CA TYR A 408 11.80 -0.01 13.00
C TYR A 408 13.20 -0.16 13.58
N GLN A 409 13.29 -0.49 14.86
CA GLN A 409 14.55 -0.84 15.54
C GLN A 409 15.21 -2.08 14.90
N ASN A 410 14.40 -3.06 14.49
CA ASN A 410 14.84 -4.36 13.97
C ASN A 410 14.83 -4.43 12.43
N TRP A 411 14.83 -3.30 11.71
CA TRP A 411 14.68 -3.30 10.24
C TRP A 411 15.64 -4.24 9.52
N SER A 412 16.94 -4.19 9.86
CA SER A 412 17.95 -5.05 9.23
C SER A 412 17.69 -6.54 9.48
N LYS A 413 17.16 -6.90 10.66
CA LYS A 413 16.76 -8.27 10.98
C LYS A 413 15.56 -8.68 10.15
N MET A 414 14.55 -7.81 10.06
CA MET A 414 13.32 -8.03 9.29
C MET A 414 13.58 -8.15 7.78
N LEU A 415 14.57 -7.42 7.25
CA LEU A 415 15.05 -7.61 5.87
C LEU A 415 15.50 -9.06 5.61
N GLY A 416 16.15 -9.69 6.59
CA GLY A 416 16.57 -11.09 6.50
C GLY A 416 15.42 -12.10 6.44
N TYR A 417 14.18 -11.69 6.77
CA TYR A 417 12.97 -12.53 6.65
C TYR A 417 12.42 -12.57 5.22
N LEU A 418 12.84 -11.62 4.38
CA LEU A 418 12.45 -11.54 2.98
C LEU A 418 13.26 -12.54 2.15
N PRO A 419 12.64 -13.48 1.42
CA PRO A 419 13.37 -14.45 0.59
C PRO A 419 14.32 -13.80 -0.42
N THR A 420 13.93 -12.64 -0.92
CA THR A 420 14.66 -11.85 -1.93
C THR A 420 15.56 -10.75 -1.34
N HIS A 421 15.90 -10.81 -0.06
CA HIS A 421 16.61 -9.74 0.69
C HIS A 421 17.92 -9.22 0.05
N ARG A 422 18.53 -9.97 -0.86
CA ARG A 422 19.77 -9.58 -1.57
C ARG A 422 19.54 -9.03 -2.97
N LYS A 423 18.30 -8.86 -3.38
CA LYS A 423 18.00 -8.41 -4.74
C LYS A 423 18.03 -6.89 -4.83
N PRO A 424 18.40 -6.32 -6.00
CA PRO A 424 18.64 -4.90 -6.17
C PRO A 424 17.41 -4.01 -5.96
N TRP A 425 16.21 -4.57 -6.03
CA TRP A 425 14.98 -3.81 -5.80
C TRP A 425 14.57 -3.71 -4.33
N VAL A 426 15.24 -4.41 -3.41
CA VAL A 426 14.83 -4.47 -2.01
C VAL A 426 15.13 -3.17 -1.29
N GLU A 427 16.29 -2.58 -1.54
CA GLU A 427 16.75 -1.35 -0.87
C GLU A 427 16.75 -0.16 -1.81
N VAL A 428 16.56 1.02 -1.23
CA VAL A 428 16.63 2.28 -1.97
C VAL A 428 18.08 2.63 -2.29
N ASN A 429 18.34 2.98 -3.54
CA ASN A 429 19.63 3.50 -3.96
C ASN A 429 19.41 4.82 -4.72
N ASN A 430 20.06 5.90 -4.28
CA ASN A 430 19.88 7.24 -4.85
C ASN A 430 18.40 7.65 -4.95
N GLY A 431 17.62 7.44 -3.89
CA GLY A 431 16.20 7.79 -3.82
C GLY A 431 15.26 6.92 -4.67
N LEU A 432 15.75 5.82 -5.24
CA LEU A 432 14.99 4.95 -6.16
C LEU A 432 15.12 3.47 -5.76
N TYR A 433 14.03 2.73 -5.95
CA TYR A 433 14.06 1.27 -6.05
C TYR A 433 14.28 0.88 -7.51
N ALA A 434 15.22 -0.04 -7.77
CA ALA A 434 15.48 -0.57 -9.10
C ALA A 434 14.59 -1.81 -9.34
N THR A 435 13.55 -1.66 -10.13
CA THR A 435 12.69 -2.76 -10.58
C THR A 435 13.09 -3.13 -12.01
N GLY A 436 13.25 -4.38 -12.31
CA GLY A 436 13.62 -4.87 -13.64
C GLY A 436 12.86 -6.15 -13.97
N ASP A 437 13.22 -6.81 -15.07
CA ASP A 437 12.52 -8.00 -15.56
C ASP A 437 12.37 -9.09 -14.50
N GLU A 438 13.38 -9.29 -13.65
CA GLU A 438 13.33 -10.29 -12.58
C GLU A 438 12.24 -9.93 -11.55
N PHE A 439 12.15 -8.65 -11.13
CA PHE A 439 11.09 -8.17 -10.24
C PHE A 439 9.70 -8.42 -10.83
N PHE A 440 9.50 -8.07 -12.09
CA PHE A 440 8.20 -8.25 -12.74
C PHE A 440 7.85 -9.73 -12.96
N SER A 441 8.84 -10.58 -13.20
CA SER A 441 8.62 -12.01 -13.45
C SER A 441 8.20 -12.80 -12.21
N ASN A 442 8.65 -12.38 -11.01
CA ASN A 442 8.40 -13.08 -9.74
C ASN A 442 7.63 -12.22 -8.71
N GLY A 443 7.16 -11.02 -9.11
CA GLY A 443 6.45 -10.11 -8.21
C GLY A 443 7.28 -9.63 -7.02
N GLY A 444 8.60 -9.42 -7.21
CA GLY A 444 9.49 -9.00 -6.12
C GLY A 444 9.70 -10.07 -5.04
N GLY A 445 9.27 -11.32 -5.29
CA GLY A 445 9.39 -12.43 -4.36
C GLY A 445 8.18 -12.63 -3.44
N ILE A 446 7.05 -11.94 -3.66
CA ILE A 446 5.84 -12.11 -2.82
C ILE A 446 5.26 -13.53 -2.85
N TYR A 447 5.57 -14.32 -3.89
CA TYR A 447 5.13 -15.72 -4.03
C TYR A 447 6.05 -16.72 -3.31
N GLU A 448 7.22 -16.27 -2.85
CA GLU A 448 8.17 -17.06 -2.10
C GLU A 448 7.81 -17.04 -0.62
N GLU A 449 7.96 -18.19 0.04
CA GLU A 449 7.59 -18.35 1.44
C GLU A 449 8.73 -17.86 2.34
N SER A 450 8.43 -16.99 3.30
CA SER A 450 9.37 -16.59 4.33
C SER A 450 9.53 -17.73 5.35
N GLU A 451 10.72 -18.29 5.47
CA GLU A 451 11.01 -19.33 6.46
C GLU A 451 10.79 -18.84 7.90
N HIS A 452 11.04 -17.56 8.18
CA HIS A 452 10.77 -16.98 9.48
C HIS A 452 9.29 -17.10 9.86
N TYR A 453 8.39 -16.58 9.02
CA TYR A 453 6.95 -16.60 9.31
C TYR A 453 6.33 -17.99 9.19
N LYS A 454 6.90 -18.87 8.39
CA LYS A 454 6.50 -20.27 8.31
C LYS A 454 6.75 -21.02 9.63
N ASN A 455 7.88 -20.75 10.27
CA ASN A 455 8.26 -21.38 11.54
C ASN A 455 7.39 -21.00 12.73
N LEU A 456 6.56 -19.94 12.64
CA LEU A 456 5.57 -19.60 13.66
C LEU A 456 4.44 -20.65 13.77
N PHE A 457 4.30 -21.52 12.77
CA PHE A 457 3.23 -22.52 12.70
C PHE A 457 3.73 -23.97 12.75
N VAL A 458 4.95 -24.19 13.19
CA VAL A 458 5.55 -25.52 13.33
C VAL A 458 5.35 -26.09 14.73
#